data_9bca71a7ae38f35122ea2401d3d6f9bf
#
_entry.id   9bca71a7ae38f35122ea2401d3d6f9bf
#
_cell.length_a   1.000
_cell.length_b   1.000
_cell.length_c   1.000
_cell.angle_alpha   90.00
_cell.angle_beta   90.00
_cell.angle_gamma   90.00
#
_symmetry.space_group_name_H-M   'P 1'
#
loop_
_entity.id
_entity.type
_entity.pdbx_description
1 polymer ?
#
loop_
_entity_poly.entity_id
_entity_poly.type
_entity_poly.pdbx_seq_one_letter_code
_entity_poly.pdbx_strand_id
1 'polypeptide(L)'
;DYSMTAASVPAAPASRGYRYLVVIVLAVVYTFNFMDRQIMSILQEPIRKELGLSDTQLGMLTGLAFALFYTTFGVLLAWAADRYKRIWIMAASCAVWSLFTALCGMATNFVQLALSRVVVGIGEAGGSPPSYSLISDYFPPKERGVGLAIYSLGVPIGSMLGAALGGAVAAHYGWRMAFIAVGLPGLLLALVMLLLVREPKRGGLDPLLAGATAHDPAPPMLVAIAGFFANRTLVLTAVSSALSAFVGYAMLNWNPSLLIRVKGMSLGEVSAYYSLVLGITGIIGTFGAGWQV
;
A
#
# COMPACT_ATOMS: atom_id res chain seq x y z
N ASP A 1 -8.94 8.14 52.23
CA ASP A 1 -7.87 7.33 51.59
C ASP A 1 -7.86 7.60 50.10
N TYR A 2 -7.05 8.60 49.72
CA TYR A 2 -6.73 8.82 48.30
C TYR A 2 -5.63 7.82 47.91
N SER A 3 -6.01 6.64 47.40
CA SER A 3 -5.06 5.78 46.72
C SER A 3 -4.63 6.47 45.43
N MET A 4 -3.47 7.08 45.41
CA MET A 4 -2.78 7.51 44.21
C MET A 4 -2.58 6.27 43.34
N THR A 5 -3.42 6.10 42.32
CA THR A 5 -3.19 5.14 41.25
C THR A 5 -1.85 5.52 40.59
N ALA A 6 -0.86 4.66 40.77
CA ALA A 6 0.47 4.84 40.18
C ALA A 6 0.32 5.06 38.66
N ALA A 7 0.67 6.26 38.23
CA ALA A 7 0.75 6.58 36.82
C ALA A 7 1.66 5.53 36.16
N SER A 8 1.14 4.76 35.21
CA SER A 8 1.89 3.74 34.50
C SER A 8 3.08 4.41 33.78
N VAL A 9 4.29 4.05 34.21
CA VAL A 9 5.52 4.53 33.57
C VAL A 9 5.43 4.25 32.06
N PRO A 10 5.62 5.26 31.19
CA PRO A 10 5.62 5.06 29.75
C PRO A 10 6.61 3.95 29.38
N ALA A 11 6.22 3.07 28.49
CA ALA A 11 7.11 2.01 28.03
C ALA A 11 8.36 2.64 27.41
N ALA A 12 9.54 2.15 27.79
CA ALA A 12 10.79 2.63 27.20
C ALA A 12 10.73 2.44 25.66
N PRO A 13 11.06 3.47 24.87
CA PRO A 13 11.04 3.34 23.43
C PRO A 13 12.04 2.27 22.99
N ALA A 14 11.69 1.51 21.95
CA ALA A 14 12.61 0.58 21.31
C ALA A 14 13.90 1.30 20.90
N SER A 15 15.03 0.58 20.84
CA SER A 15 16.30 1.17 20.44
C SER A 15 16.17 1.90 19.09
N ARG A 16 16.92 2.98 18.91
CA ARG A 16 16.85 3.79 17.68
C ARG A 16 17.08 2.92 16.42
N GLY A 17 18.08 2.04 16.47
CA GLY A 17 18.38 1.13 15.34
C GLY A 17 17.22 0.20 15.01
N TYR A 18 16.56 -0.34 16.04
CA TYR A 18 15.42 -1.24 15.81
C TYR A 18 14.19 -0.51 15.24
N ARG A 19 13.90 0.72 15.65
CA ARG A 19 12.81 1.54 15.09
C ARG A 19 13.03 1.78 13.59
N TYR A 20 14.28 2.10 13.19
CA TYR A 20 14.61 2.28 11.78
C TYR A 20 14.56 0.95 11.01
N LEU A 21 14.99 -0.17 11.58
CA LEU A 21 14.82 -1.48 10.97
C LEU A 21 13.35 -1.76 10.67
N VAL A 22 12.47 -1.53 11.64
CA VAL A 22 11.02 -1.74 11.48
C VAL A 22 10.47 -0.89 10.34
N VAL A 23 10.72 0.42 10.33
CA VAL A 23 10.18 1.29 9.28
C VAL A 23 10.74 0.96 7.90
N ILE A 24 11.99 0.50 7.80
CA ILE A 24 12.57 0.03 6.54
C ILE A 24 11.86 -1.24 6.07
N VAL A 25 11.60 -2.21 6.95
CA VAL A 25 10.82 -3.41 6.59
C VAL A 25 9.43 -3.02 6.11
N LEU A 26 8.74 -2.13 6.81
CA LEU A 26 7.43 -1.62 6.39
C LEU A 26 7.49 -0.88 5.05
N ALA A 27 8.52 -0.08 4.81
CA ALA A 27 8.74 0.62 3.54
C ALA A 27 9.00 -0.36 2.39
N VAL A 28 9.75 -1.45 2.63
CA VAL A 28 9.96 -2.51 1.63
C VAL A 28 8.63 -3.23 1.32
N VAL A 29 7.83 -3.57 2.34
CA VAL A 29 6.48 -4.13 2.13
C VAL A 29 5.62 -3.19 1.28
N TYR A 30 5.66 -1.90 1.56
CA TYR A 30 4.92 -0.89 0.81
C TYR A 30 5.43 -0.70 -0.62
N THR A 31 6.75 -0.85 -0.82
CA THR A 31 7.38 -0.89 -2.13
C THR A 31 6.82 -2.05 -2.96
N PHE A 32 6.74 -3.26 -2.41
CA PHE A 32 6.17 -4.42 -3.10
C PHE A 32 4.69 -4.23 -3.43
N ASN A 33 3.93 -3.61 -2.53
CA ASN A 33 2.52 -3.27 -2.77
C ASN A 33 2.37 -2.36 -4.01
N PHE A 34 3.19 -1.32 -4.14
CA PHE A 34 3.16 -0.43 -5.31
C PHE A 34 3.79 -1.04 -6.57
N MET A 35 4.77 -1.95 -6.42
CA MET A 35 5.27 -2.75 -7.55
C MET A 35 4.15 -3.56 -8.19
N ASP A 36 3.31 -4.22 -7.37
CA ASP A 36 2.19 -5.03 -7.84
C ASP A 36 1.14 -4.19 -8.59
N ARG A 37 0.81 -3.02 -8.08
CA ARG A 37 -0.09 -2.09 -8.79
C ARG A 37 0.48 -1.64 -10.13
N GLN A 38 1.76 -1.29 -10.13
CA GLN A 38 2.40 -0.76 -11.32
C GLN A 38 2.65 -1.83 -12.40
N ILE A 39 2.92 -3.08 -12.00
CA ILE A 39 3.11 -4.15 -12.96
C ILE A 39 1.86 -4.40 -13.80
N MET A 40 0.67 -4.34 -13.20
CA MET A 40 -0.58 -4.47 -13.95
C MET A 40 -0.73 -3.36 -14.99
N SER A 41 -0.35 -2.13 -14.63
CA SER A 41 -0.40 -0.96 -15.53
C SER A 41 0.53 -1.11 -16.74
N ILE A 42 1.79 -1.51 -16.53
CA ILE A 42 2.78 -1.64 -17.59
C ILE A 42 2.48 -2.82 -18.52
N LEU A 43 1.80 -3.86 -18.02
CA LEU A 43 1.50 -5.08 -18.77
C LEU A 43 0.12 -5.08 -19.47
N GLN A 44 -0.65 -3.98 -19.40
CA GLN A 44 -1.98 -3.91 -20.01
C GLN A 44 -1.98 -4.30 -21.49
N GLU A 45 -1.03 -3.80 -22.27
CA GLU A 45 -0.99 -4.06 -23.72
C GLU A 45 -0.66 -5.52 -24.09
N PRO A 46 0.39 -6.15 -23.54
CA PRO A 46 0.62 -7.57 -23.77
C PRO A 46 -0.54 -8.45 -23.30
N ILE A 47 -1.14 -8.16 -22.14
CA ILE A 47 -2.31 -8.90 -21.63
C ILE A 47 -3.51 -8.73 -22.56
N ARG A 48 -3.80 -7.49 -23.00
CA ARG A 48 -4.87 -7.18 -23.93
C ARG A 48 -4.76 -7.97 -25.23
N LYS A 49 -3.56 -7.96 -25.81
CA LYS A 49 -3.30 -8.65 -27.09
C LYS A 49 -3.46 -10.17 -26.99
N GLU A 50 -2.97 -10.77 -25.91
CA GLU A 50 -2.98 -12.21 -25.76
C GLU A 50 -4.35 -12.76 -25.32
N LEU A 51 -5.04 -12.08 -24.38
CA LEU A 51 -6.34 -12.52 -23.89
C LEU A 51 -7.53 -11.92 -24.66
N GLY A 52 -7.28 -11.09 -25.67
CA GLY A 52 -8.33 -10.46 -26.50
C GLY A 52 -9.22 -9.49 -25.70
N LEU A 53 -8.67 -8.76 -24.72
CA LEU A 53 -9.45 -7.93 -23.81
C LEU A 53 -9.82 -6.57 -24.43
N SER A 54 -11.01 -6.08 -24.08
CA SER A 54 -11.42 -4.71 -24.36
C SER A 54 -10.79 -3.72 -23.37
N ASP A 55 -10.79 -2.42 -23.73
CA ASP A 55 -10.30 -1.36 -22.83
C ASP A 55 -11.18 -1.24 -21.58
N THR A 56 -12.48 -1.53 -21.67
CA THR A 56 -13.37 -1.60 -20.51
C THR A 56 -12.95 -2.70 -19.54
N GLN A 57 -12.60 -3.88 -20.06
CA GLN A 57 -12.10 -4.99 -19.22
C GLN A 57 -10.76 -4.65 -18.57
N LEU A 58 -9.85 -3.99 -19.29
CA LEU A 58 -8.60 -3.49 -18.70
C LEU A 58 -8.85 -2.46 -17.59
N GLY A 59 -9.75 -1.51 -17.83
CA GLY A 59 -10.16 -0.54 -16.83
C GLY A 59 -10.79 -1.19 -15.58
N MET A 60 -11.55 -2.26 -15.76
CA MET A 60 -12.07 -3.06 -14.64
C MET A 60 -10.94 -3.71 -13.82
N LEU A 61 -9.95 -4.31 -14.49
CA LEU A 61 -8.82 -5.00 -13.85
C LEU A 61 -7.91 -4.05 -13.06
N THR A 62 -7.64 -2.85 -13.60
CA THR A 62 -6.72 -1.86 -13.01
C THR A 62 -7.41 -0.91 -12.06
N GLY A 63 -8.72 -0.72 -12.19
CA GLY A 63 -9.50 0.26 -11.44
C GLY A 63 -10.57 -0.39 -10.57
N LEU A 64 -11.75 -0.61 -11.14
CA LEU A 64 -12.96 -0.89 -10.37
C LEU A 64 -12.89 -2.19 -9.56
N ALA A 65 -12.45 -3.30 -10.17
CA ALA A 65 -12.37 -4.58 -9.48
C ALA A 65 -11.40 -4.54 -8.31
N PHE A 66 -10.28 -3.84 -8.45
CA PHE A 66 -9.32 -3.64 -7.37
C PHE A 66 -9.84 -2.65 -6.31
N ALA A 67 -10.24 -1.43 -6.73
CA ALA A 67 -10.57 -0.34 -5.81
C ALA A 67 -11.77 -0.64 -4.91
N LEU A 68 -12.80 -1.29 -5.45
CA LEU A 68 -14.01 -1.64 -4.69
C LEU A 68 -13.66 -2.57 -3.51
N PHE A 69 -12.95 -3.65 -3.79
CA PHE A 69 -12.59 -4.63 -2.77
C PHE A 69 -11.50 -4.10 -1.82
N TYR A 70 -10.52 -3.37 -2.34
CA TYR A 70 -9.53 -2.67 -1.52
C TYR A 70 -10.17 -1.74 -0.50
N THR A 71 -11.13 -0.91 -0.92
CA THR A 71 -11.80 0.05 -0.02
C THR A 71 -12.69 -0.65 0.99
N THR A 72 -13.52 -1.61 0.55
CA THR A 72 -14.45 -2.33 1.42
C THR A 72 -13.71 -3.13 2.48
N PHE A 73 -12.72 -3.92 2.08
CA PHE A 73 -11.93 -4.73 3.00
C PHE A 73 -10.93 -3.88 3.80
N GLY A 74 -10.54 -2.71 3.31
CA GLY A 74 -9.70 -1.77 4.06
C GLY A 74 -10.32 -1.35 5.38
N VAL A 75 -11.63 -1.09 5.41
CA VAL A 75 -12.37 -0.78 6.64
C VAL A 75 -12.40 -1.98 7.59
N LEU A 76 -12.67 -3.18 7.06
CA LEU A 76 -12.73 -4.41 7.85
C LEU A 76 -11.36 -4.78 8.45
N LEU A 77 -10.30 -4.68 7.65
CA LEU A 77 -8.94 -5.00 8.09
C LEU A 77 -8.37 -3.94 9.03
N ALA A 78 -8.73 -2.66 8.87
CA ALA A 78 -8.43 -1.61 9.85
C ALA A 78 -9.11 -1.91 11.20
N TRP A 79 -10.40 -2.27 11.18
CA TRP A 79 -11.12 -2.68 12.37
C TRP A 79 -10.50 -3.92 13.05
N ALA A 80 -10.06 -4.90 12.26
CA ALA A 80 -9.35 -6.07 12.77
C ALA A 80 -7.98 -5.68 13.35
N ALA A 81 -7.26 -4.76 12.70
CA ALA A 81 -5.97 -4.26 13.18
C ALA A 81 -6.06 -3.53 14.53
N ASP A 82 -7.21 -2.94 14.85
CA ASP A 82 -7.46 -2.34 16.17
C ASP A 82 -7.61 -3.39 17.29
N ARG A 83 -7.99 -4.62 16.95
CA ARG A 83 -8.31 -5.69 17.92
C ARG A 83 -7.26 -6.78 18.02
N TYR A 84 -6.62 -7.10 16.90
CA TYR A 84 -5.65 -8.19 16.78
C TYR A 84 -4.23 -7.66 16.60
N LYS A 85 -3.24 -8.55 16.63
CA LYS A 85 -1.85 -8.20 16.36
C LYS A 85 -1.68 -7.73 14.91
N ARG A 86 -1.32 -6.47 14.72
CA ARG A 86 -1.19 -5.80 13.42
C ARG A 86 -0.21 -6.52 12.50
N ILE A 87 0.88 -7.04 13.07
CA ILE A 87 1.93 -7.73 12.32
C ILE A 87 1.40 -9.01 11.67
N TRP A 88 0.53 -9.77 12.35
CA TRP A 88 -0.07 -10.96 11.77
C TRP A 88 -1.04 -10.62 10.63
N ILE A 89 -1.84 -9.56 10.80
CA ILE A 89 -2.73 -9.09 9.74
C ILE A 89 -1.92 -8.65 8.52
N MET A 90 -0.88 -7.87 8.71
CA MET A 90 -0.02 -7.41 7.62
C MET A 90 0.70 -8.55 6.92
N ALA A 91 1.24 -9.51 7.67
CA ALA A 91 1.94 -10.66 7.10
C ALA A 91 0.99 -11.57 6.31
N ALA A 92 -0.18 -11.88 6.86
CA ALA A 92 -1.21 -12.63 6.16
C ALA A 92 -1.67 -11.89 4.90
N SER A 93 -1.92 -10.59 5.00
CA SER A 93 -2.26 -9.72 3.89
C SER A 93 -1.17 -9.74 2.82
N CYS A 94 0.11 -9.57 3.21
CA CYS A 94 1.25 -9.63 2.32
C CYS A 94 1.35 -10.98 1.60
N ALA A 95 1.19 -12.08 2.31
CA ALA A 95 1.21 -13.42 1.73
C ALA A 95 0.06 -13.63 0.73
N VAL A 96 -1.15 -13.17 1.08
CA VAL A 96 -2.34 -13.30 0.21
C VAL A 96 -2.15 -12.51 -1.07
N TRP A 97 -1.85 -11.20 -1.02
CA TRP A 97 -1.70 -10.45 -2.27
C TRP A 97 -0.54 -10.96 -3.11
N SER A 98 0.59 -11.32 -2.48
CA SER A 98 1.78 -11.83 -3.19
C SER A 98 1.50 -13.14 -3.92
N LEU A 99 0.79 -14.07 -3.27
CA LEU A 99 0.37 -15.32 -3.88
C LEU A 99 -0.54 -15.07 -5.09
N PHE A 100 -1.56 -14.22 -4.91
CA PHE A 100 -2.53 -13.94 -5.97
C PHE A 100 -1.95 -13.07 -7.09
N THR A 101 -0.93 -12.25 -6.81
CA THR A 101 -0.13 -11.61 -7.85
C THR A 101 0.59 -12.65 -8.70
N ALA A 102 1.26 -13.62 -8.10
CA ALA A 102 1.88 -14.71 -8.85
C ALA A 102 0.84 -15.51 -9.66
N LEU A 103 -0.35 -15.77 -9.08
CA LEU A 103 -1.46 -16.45 -9.77
C LEU A 103 -2.03 -15.64 -10.94
N CYS A 104 -1.95 -14.29 -10.93
CA CYS A 104 -2.27 -13.50 -12.13
C CYS A 104 -1.46 -13.94 -13.34
N GLY A 105 -0.19 -14.35 -13.15
CA GLY A 105 0.66 -14.89 -14.21
C GLY A 105 0.20 -16.23 -14.78
N MET A 106 -0.68 -16.95 -14.08
CA MET A 106 -1.25 -18.23 -14.53
C MET A 106 -2.63 -18.08 -15.19
N ALA A 107 -3.19 -16.87 -15.23
CA ALA A 107 -4.51 -16.63 -15.80
C ALA A 107 -4.54 -16.86 -17.31
N THR A 108 -5.55 -17.59 -17.79
CA THR A 108 -5.77 -17.90 -19.21
C THR A 108 -6.96 -17.13 -19.79
N ASN A 109 -7.73 -16.43 -18.97
CA ASN A 109 -8.87 -15.63 -19.40
C ASN A 109 -9.14 -14.46 -18.45
N PHE A 110 -10.03 -13.56 -18.88
CA PHE A 110 -10.42 -12.37 -18.12
C PHE A 110 -10.90 -12.68 -16.70
N VAL A 111 -11.75 -13.71 -16.55
CA VAL A 111 -12.39 -14.00 -15.25
C VAL A 111 -11.35 -14.44 -14.22
N GLN A 112 -10.44 -15.34 -14.60
CA GLN A 112 -9.35 -15.76 -13.69
C GLN A 112 -8.47 -14.60 -13.27
N LEU A 113 -8.11 -13.73 -14.23
CA LEU A 113 -7.30 -12.55 -13.95
C LEU A 113 -8.05 -11.58 -13.03
N ALA A 114 -9.34 -11.33 -13.28
CA ALA A 114 -10.18 -10.45 -12.50
C ALA A 114 -10.37 -10.96 -11.06
N LEU A 115 -10.63 -12.25 -10.87
CA LEU A 115 -10.76 -12.86 -9.54
C LEU A 115 -9.44 -12.77 -8.77
N SER A 116 -8.31 -13.03 -9.42
CA SER A 116 -7.01 -12.86 -8.79
C SER A 116 -6.76 -11.40 -8.37
N ARG A 117 -7.09 -10.41 -9.22
CA ARG A 117 -6.98 -8.98 -8.90
C ARG A 117 -7.90 -8.54 -7.76
N VAL A 118 -9.09 -9.11 -7.66
CA VAL A 118 -10.00 -8.89 -6.51
C VAL A 118 -9.33 -9.34 -5.21
N VAL A 119 -8.75 -10.55 -5.17
CA VAL A 119 -8.10 -11.07 -3.98
C VAL A 119 -6.81 -10.30 -3.66
N VAL A 120 -6.05 -9.88 -4.68
CA VAL A 120 -4.92 -8.95 -4.50
C VAL A 120 -5.40 -7.68 -3.80
N GLY A 121 -6.49 -7.05 -4.27
CA GLY A 121 -7.06 -5.84 -3.65
C GLY A 121 -7.46 -6.05 -2.19
N ILE A 122 -8.07 -7.20 -1.86
CA ILE A 122 -8.39 -7.59 -0.47
C ILE A 122 -7.11 -7.71 0.37
N GLY A 123 -6.10 -8.40 -0.14
CA GLY A 123 -4.83 -8.56 0.55
C GLY A 123 -4.13 -7.22 0.79
N GLU A 124 -3.99 -6.39 -0.23
CA GLU A 124 -3.32 -5.09 -0.12
C GLU A 124 -4.00 -4.13 0.87
N ALA A 125 -5.31 -4.26 1.06
CA ALA A 125 -6.07 -3.43 1.98
C ALA A 125 -5.60 -3.54 3.44
N GLY A 126 -4.98 -4.66 3.84
CA GLY A 126 -4.43 -4.87 5.18
C GLY A 126 -3.02 -4.32 5.39
N GLY A 127 -2.44 -3.63 4.42
CA GLY A 127 -1.07 -3.10 4.50
C GLY A 127 -0.99 -1.73 5.19
N SER A 128 -1.64 -0.71 4.63
CA SER A 128 -1.42 0.69 5.02
C SER A 128 -1.96 1.06 6.40
N PRO A 129 -3.22 0.76 6.81
CA PRO A 129 -3.73 1.19 8.10
C PRO A 129 -2.92 0.67 9.29
N PRO A 130 -2.56 -0.65 9.35
CA PRO A 130 -1.71 -1.14 10.42
C PRO A 130 -0.30 -0.55 10.40
N SER A 131 0.28 -0.25 9.22
CA SER A 131 1.60 0.35 9.10
C SER A 131 1.67 1.73 9.76
N TYR A 132 0.70 2.61 9.48
CA TYR A 132 0.61 3.92 10.12
C TYR A 132 0.51 3.81 11.65
N SER A 133 -0.31 2.89 12.14
CA SER A 133 -0.45 2.62 13.56
C SER A 133 0.85 2.10 14.19
N LEU A 134 1.55 1.16 13.53
CA LEU A 134 2.85 0.67 14.01
C LEU A 134 3.90 1.77 14.06
N ILE A 135 4.02 2.59 13.02
CA ILE A 135 4.97 3.72 12.98
C ILE A 135 4.69 4.68 14.13
N SER A 136 3.43 5.00 14.41
CA SER A 136 3.05 5.86 15.52
C SER A 136 3.44 5.31 16.89
N ASP A 137 3.44 3.97 17.05
CA ASP A 137 3.83 3.32 18.30
C ASP A 137 5.34 3.10 18.44
N TYR A 138 6.08 3.06 17.32
CA TYR A 138 7.54 2.92 17.32
C TYR A 138 8.27 4.27 17.42
N PHE A 139 7.69 5.34 16.86
CA PHE A 139 8.31 6.66 16.83
C PHE A 139 7.64 7.63 17.79
N PRO A 140 8.42 8.34 18.64
CA PRO A 140 7.88 9.40 19.48
C PRO A 140 7.26 10.50 18.60
N PRO A 141 6.29 11.28 19.10
CA PRO A 141 5.54 12.29 18.31
C PRO A 141 6.43 13.20 17.45
N LYS A 142 7.57 13.64 18.00
CA LYS A 142 8.51 14.53 17.30
C LYS A 142 9.25 13.87 16.12
N GLU A 143 9.34 12.54 16.07
CA GLU A 143 10.05 11.78 15.05
C GLU A 143 9.10 11.02 14.12
N ARG A 144 7.77 11.02 14.35
CA ARG A 144 6.77 10.31 13.54
C ARG A 144 6.80 10.73 12.08
N GLY A 145 7.00 12.03 11.82
CA GLY A 145 7.12 12.55 10.46
C GLY A 145 8.24 11.90 9.66
N VAL A 146 9.40 11.66 10.30
CA VAL A 146 10.53 10.97 9.64
C VAL A 146 10.18 9.51 9.33
N GLY A 147 9.56 8.79 10.28
CA GLY A 147 9.10 7.42 10.05
C GLY A 147 8.11 7.32 8.90
N LEU A 148 7.13 8.21 8.85
CA LEU A 148 6.14 8.28 7.78
C LEU A 148 6.76 8.66 6.43
N ALA A 149 7.75 9.56 6.40
CA ALA A 149 8.46 9.93 5.19
C ALA A 149 9.23 8.73 4.60
N ILE A 150 9.96 7.98 5.44
CA ILE A 150 10.67 6.76 5.00
C ILE A 150 9.68 5.73 4.45
N TYR A 151 8.58 5.49 5.14
CA TYR A 151 7.52 4.58 4.68
C TYR A 151 6.94 5.00 3.34
N SER A 152 6.66 6.30 3.18
CA SER A 152 6.06 6.86 1.96
C SER A 152 6.95 6.77 0.72
N LEU A 153 8.28 6.66 0.89
CA LEU A 153 9.20 6.38 -0.21
C LEU A 153 8.91 5.04 -0.92
N GLY A 154 8.22 4.12 -0.24
CA GLY A 154 7.75 2.87 -0.86
C GLY A 154 6.87 3.10 -2.09
N VAL A 155 6.12 4.20 -2.17
CA VAL A 155 5.25 4.53 -3.31
C VAL A 155 6.07 4.79 -4.60
N PRO A 156 6.92 5.83 -4.67
CA PRO A 156 7.67 6.11 -5.89
C PRO A 156 8.69 5.02 -6.23
N ILE A 157 9.35 4.43 -5.23
CA ILE A 157 10.30 3.34 -5.44
C ILE A 157 9.56 2.10 -5.99
N GLY A 158 8.44 1.73 -5.41
CA GLY A 158 7.64 0.59 -5.87
C GLY A 158 7.08 0.80 -7.28
N SER A 159 6.57 1.99 -7.58
CA SER A 159 6.07 2.32 -8.92
C SER A 159 7.20 2.28 -9.96
N MET A 160 8.37 2.82 -9.63
CA MET A 160 9.55 2.75 -10.49
C MET A 160 10.00 1.31 -10.74
N LEU A 161 10.19 0.54 -9.67
CA LEU A 161 10.65 -0.85 -9.77
C LEU A 161 9.62 -1.74 -10.45
N GLY A 162 8.33 -1.55 -10.20
CA GLY A 162 7.25 -2.28 -10.85
C GLY A 162 7.21 -2.04 -12.36
N ALA A 163 7.37 -0.80 -12.80
CA ALA A 163 7.46 -0.47 -14.22
C ALA A 163 8.75 -1.00 -14.85
N ALA A 164 9.90 -0.79 -14.19
CA ALA A 164 11.20 -1.21 -14.70
C ALA A 164 11.33 -2.73 -14.78
N LEU A 165 11.17 -3.42 -13.66
CA LEU A 165 11.33 -4.88 -13.58
C LEU A 165 10.19 -5.61 -14.28
N GLY A 166 8.94 -5.16 -14.08
CA GLY A 166 7.77 -5.76 -14.71
C GLY A 166 7.86 -5.70 -16.23
N GLY A 167 8.19 -4.56 -16.80
CA GLY A 167 8.33 -4.41 -18.23
C GLY A 167 9.57 -5.10 -18.80
N ALA A 168 10.72 -5.05 -18.11
CA ALA A 168 11.94 -5.73 -18.54
C ALA A 168 11.76 -7.26 -18.56
N VAL A 169 11.20 -7.84 -17.49
CA VAL A 169 10.91 -9.29 -17.45
C VAL A 169 9.91 -9.65 -18.52
N ALA A 170 8.85 -8.85 -18.71
CA ALA A 170 7.83 -9.13 -19.72
C ALA A 170 8.36 -9.03 -21.14
N ALA A 171 9.29 -8.13 -21.42
CA ALA A 171 9.90 -8.00 -22.75
C ALA A 171 10.70 -9.24 -23.18
N HIS A 172 11.28 -9.98 -22.22
CA HIS A 172 12.13 -11.16 -22.49
C HIS A 172 11.41 -12.49 -22.24
N TYR A 173 10.55 -12.56 -21.21
CA TYR A 173 9.95 -13.81 -20.72
C TYR A 173 8.42 -13.81 -20.76
N GLY A 174 7.83 -12.73 -21.24
CA GLY A 174 6.38 -12.57 -21.30
C GLY A 174 5.77 -12.05 -19.98
N TRP A 175 4.56 -11.51 -20.08
CA TRP A 175 3.86 -10.86 -18.97
C TRP A 175 3.53 -11.81 -17.79
N ARG A 176 3.37 -13.11 -18.07
CA ARG A 176 3.12 -14.11 -17.02
C ARG A 176 4.27 -14.23 -16.06
N MET A 177 5.49 -14.32 -16.61
CA MET A 177 6.70 -14.40 -15.77
C MET A 177 6.93 -13.13 -14.97
N ALA A 178 6.53 -11.98 -15.47
CA ALA A 178 6.64 -10.72 -14.74
C ALA A 178 5.79 -10.73 -13.44
N PHE A 179 4.55 -11.22 -13.50
CA PHE A 179 3.71 -11.39 -12.31
C PHE A 179 4.31 -12.39 -11.29
N ILE A 180 4.84 -13.50 -11.77
CA ILE A 180 5.48 -14.52 -10.91
C ILE A 180 6.73 -13.92 -10.24
N ALA A 181 7.56 -13.21 -11.02
CA ALA A 181 8.80 -12.61 -10.53
C ALA A 181 8.57 -11.52 -9.47
N VAL A 182 7.45 -10.79 -9.53
CA VAL A 182 7.09 -9.78 -8.53
C VAL A 182 6.34 -10.39 -7.36
N GLY A 183 5.43 -11.34 -7.61
CA GLY A 183 4.60 -11.94 -6.56
C GLY A 183 5.38 -12.85 -5.61
N LEU A 184 6.19 -13.79 -6.11
CA LEU A 184 6.84 -14.77 -5.25
C LEU A 184 7.76 -14.16 -4.18
N PRO A 185 8.60 -13.14 -4.43
CA PRO A 185 9.44 -12.55 -3.39
C PRO A 185 8.65 -11.94 -2.24
N GLY A 186 7.41 -11.48 -2.49
CA GLY A 186 6.55 -10.94 -1.45
C GLY A 186 6.14 -11.98 -0.39
N LEU A 187 6.10 -13.28 -0.72
CA LEU A 187 5.89 -14.34 0.26
C LEU A 187 7.05 -14.44 1.26
N LEU A 188 8.29 -14.30 0.78
CA LEU A 188 9.46 -14.24 1.67
C LEU A 188 9.41 -12.98 2.55
N LEU A 189 8.95 -11.87 1.99
CA LEU A 189 8.83 -10.62 2.73
C LEU A 189 7.79 -10.72 3.86
N ALA A 190 6.68 -11.43 3.66
CA ALA A 190 5.72 -11.72 4.71
C ALA A 190 6.37 -12.50 5.88
N LEU A 191 7.21 -13.49 5.57
CA LEU A 191 7.96 -14.23 6.58
C LEU A 191 8.99 -13.34 7.28
N VAL A 192 9.77 -12.55 6.53
CA VAL A 192 10.76 -11.60 7.07
C VAL A 192 10.10 -10.64 8.05
N MET A 193 8.91 -10.14 7.72
CA MET A 193 8.16 -9.24 8.59
C MET A 193 7.78 -9.93 9.92
N LEU A 194 7.30 -11.18 9.88
CA LEU A 194 6.97 -11.95 11.10
C LEU A 194 8.20 -12.21 11.97
N LEU A 195 9.38 -12.41 11.36
CA LEU A 195 10.61 -12.70 12.09
C LEU A 195 11.27 -11.46 12.67
N LEU A 196 11.23 -10.33 11.96
CA LEU A 196 11.98 -9.12 12.32
C LEU A 196 11.16 -8.08 13.07
N VAL A 197 9.85 -8.00 12.83
CA VAL A 197 9.00 -6.96 13.41
C VAL A 197 8.22 -7.52 14.59
N ARG A 198 8.35 -6.88 15.75
CA ARG A 198 7.60 -7.24 16.96
C ARG A 198 6.39 -6.33 17.11
N GLU A 199 5.32 -6.83 17.74
CA GLU A 199 4.14 -6.00 18.05
C GLU A 199 4.47 -5.06 19.21
N PRO A 200 4.45 -3.72 19.03
CA PRO A 200 4.70 -2.79 20.13
C PRO A 200 3.46 -2.63 20.99
N LYS A 201 3.65 -2.10 22.21
CA LYS A 201 2.53 -1.69 23.06
C LYS A 201 1.81 -0.51 22.43
N ARG A 202 0.49 -0.64 22.22
CA ARG A 202 -0.34 0.40 21.60
C ARG A 202 -0.37 1.66 22.44
N GLY A 203 -0.18 2.82 21.79
CA GLY A 203 -0.20 4.12 22.47
C GLY A 203 0.91 4.33 23.48
N GLY A 204 1.89 3.41 23.58
CA GLY A 204 2.91 3.44 24.63
C GLY A 204 3.83 4.66 24.61
N LEU A 205 3.92 5.36 23.47
CA LEU A 205 4.73 6.57 23.29
C LEU A 205 3.89 7.85 23.20
N ASP A 206 2.58 7.77 23.39
CA ASP A 206 1.70 8.94 23.29
C ASP A 206 1.46 9.53 24.69
N PRO A 207 1.95 10.75 25.00
CA PRO A 207 1.79 11.38 26.31
C PRO A 207 0.32 11.63 26.68
N LEU A 208 -0.55 11.87 25.67
CA LEU A 208 -1.98 12.10 25.89
C LEU A 208 -2.72 10.84 26.31
N LEU A 209 -2.22 9.66 25.91
CA LEU A 209 -2.79 8.36 26.27
C LEU A 209 -2.16 7.77 27.53
N ALA A 210 -1.01 8.28 27.99
CA ALA A 210 -0.33 7.82 29.20
C ALA A 210 -1.12 8.13 30.49
N GLY A 211 -2.05 9.08 30.46
CA GLY A 211 -2.95 9.43 31.57
C GLY A 211 -4.41 9.01 31.36
N ALA A 212 -4.76 8.53 30.17
CA ALA A 212 -6.09 8.00 29.91
C ALA A 212 -6.17 6.59 30.51
N THR A 213 -7.00 6.42 31.51
CA THR A 213 -7.46 5.10 31.96
C THR A 213 -8.00 4.35 30.74
N ALA A 214 -7.50 3.13 30.55
CA ALA A 214 -7.79 2.28 29.43
C ALA A 214 -9.25 2.39 28.95
N HIS A 215 -9.41 2.75 27.67
CA HIS A 215 -10.61 2.52 26.89
C HIS A 215 -11.87 3.30 27.28
N ASP A 216 -11.96 4.52 26.80
CA ASP A 216 -13.26 4.89 26.25
C ASP A 216 -13.47 3.98 25.02
N PRO A 217 -14.53 3.16 25.01
CA PRO A 217 -14.79 2.26 23.89
C PRO A 217 -14.94 3.11 22.64
N ALA A 218 -14.20 2.74 21.58
CA ALA A 218 -14.32 3.41 20.29
C ALA A 218 -15.82 3.50 19.90
N PRO A 219 -16.28 4.66 19.42
CA PRO A 219 -17.69 4.82 19.10
C PRO A 219 -18.15 3.76 18.07
N PRO A 220 -19.40 3.34 18.10
CA PRO A 220 -19.95 2.44 17.08
C PRO A 220 -19.65 2.98 15.68
N MET A 221 -19.33 2.10 14.73
CA MET A 221 -18.91 2.48 13.38
C MET A 221 -19.90 3.46 12.70
N LEU A 222 -21.20 3.27 12.89
CA LEU A 222 -22.23 4.16 12.36
C LEU A 222 -22.14 5.58 12.93
N VAL A 223 -21.82 5.72 14.21
CA VAL A 223 -21.64 7.03 14.88
C VAL A 223 -20.41 7.74 14.34
N ALA A 224 -19.32 6.99 14.15
CA ALA A 224 -18.08 7.53 13.56
C ALA A 224 -18.31 8.00 12.11
N ILE A 225 -19.03 7.21 11.31
CA ILE A 225 -19.39 7.56 9.92
C ILE A 225 -20.30 8.81 9.91
N ALA A 226 -21.33 8.85 10.74
CA ALA A 226 -22.21 10.02 10.85
C ALA A 226 -21.44 11.28 11.27
N GLY A 227 -20.52 11.16 12.24
CA GLY A 227 -19.65 12.26 12.66
C GLY A 227 -18.72 12.77 11.55
N PHE A 228 -18.20 11.87 10.72
CA PHE A 228 -17.40 12.23 9.55
C PHE A 228 -18.22 13.07 8.57
N PHE A 229 -19.42 12.62 8.18
CA PHE A 229 -20.27 13.35 7.24
C PHE A 229 -20.89 14.65 7.82
N ALA A 230 -21.02 14.74 9.14
CA ALA A 230 -21.43 15.97 9.81
C ALA A 230 -20.34 17.06 9.76
N ASN A 231 -19.08 16.70 9.58
CA ASN A 231 -17.97 17.64 9.52
C ASN A 231 -17.66 18.05 8.08
N ARG A 232 -18.11 19.24 7.68
CA ARG A 232 -17.91 19.78 6.32
C ARG A 232 -16.44 19.80 5.89
N THR A 233 -15.51 20.12 6.79
CA THR A 233 -14.08 20.17 6.47
C THR A 233 -13.56 18.79 6.10
N LEU A 234 -13.92 17.76 6.88
CA LEU A 234 -13.53 16.37 6.59
C LEU A 234 -14.09 15.92 5.25
N VAL A 235 -15.35 16.20 4.97
CA VAL A 235 -15.99 15.84 3.69
C VAL A 235 -15.32 16.54 2.52
N LEU A 236 -15.07 17.83 2.59
CA LEU A 236 -14.42 18.59 1.51
C LEU A 236 -12.98 18.11 1.28
N THR A 237 -12.22 17.83 2.35
CA THR A 237 -10.88 17.27 2.24
C THR A 237 -10.91 15.90 1.58
N ALA A 238 -11.85 15.03 1.97
CA ALA A 238 -12.01 13.70 1.37
C ALA A 238 -12.38 13.79 -0.12
N VAL A 239 -13.31 14.67 -0.49
CA VAL A 239 -13.69 14.89 -1.90
C VAL A 239 -12.50 15.41 -2.72
N SER A 240 -11.77 16.41 -2.22
CA SER A 240 -10.57 16.93 -2.88
C SER A 240 -9.51 15.85 -3.08
N SER A 241 -9.25 15.06 -2.04
CA SER A 241 -8.30 13.92 -2.11
C SER A 241 -8.77 12.85 -3.10
N ALA A 242 -10.07 12.55 -3.13
CA ALA A 242 -10.64 11.58 -4.05
C ALA A 242 -10.51 12.04 -5.52
N LEU A 243 -10.78 13.30 -5.82
CA LEU A 243 -10.62 13.86 -7.17
C LEU A 243 -9.15 13.84 -7.60
N SER A 244 -8.24 14.24 -6.72
CA SER A 244 -6.79 14.20 -6.99
C SER A 244 -6.31 12.78 -7.23
N ALA A 245 -6.74 11.83 -6.40
CA ALA A 245 -6.41 10.42 -6.56
C ALA A 245 -6.98 9.84 -7.86
N PHE A 246 -8.22 10.19 -8.23
CA PHE A 246 -8.85 9.75 -9.48
C PHE A 246 -8.00 10.14 -10.70
N VAL A 247 -7.59 11.41 -10.80
CA VAL A 247 -6.73 11.88 -11.89
C VAL A 247 -5.35 11.20 -11.85
N GLY A 248 -4.73 11.15 -10.67
CA GLY A 248 -3.41 10.53 -10.49
C GLY A 248 -3.39 9.06 -10.90
N TYR A 249 -4.36 8.27 -10.44
CA TYR A 249 -4.45 6.84 -10.80
C TYR A 249 -4.85 6.63 -12.27
N ALA A 250 -5.70 7.49 -12.84
CA ALA A 250 -6.01 7.41 -14.27
C ALA A 250 -4.74 7.59 -15.12
N MET A 251 -3.94 8.61 -14.83
CA MET A 251 -2.67 8.85 -15.51
C MET A 251 -1.68 7.70 -15.29
N LEU A 252 -1.52 7.27 -14.03
CA LEU A 252 -0.59 6.19 -13.68
C LEU A 252 -0.92 4.88 -14.41
N ASN A 253 -2.20 4.54 -14.54
CA ASN A 253 -2.64 3.30 -15.16
C ASN A 253 -2.62 3.36 -16.69
N TRP A 254 -2.95 4.49 -17.32
CA TRP A 254 -3.13 4.55 -18.76
C TRP A 254 -1.95 5.14 -19.56
N ASN A 255 -1.03 5.85 -18.90
CA ASN A 255 0.16 6.40 -19.58
C ASN A 255 1.00 5.33 -20.28
N PRO A 256 1.28 4.14 -19.72
CA PRO A 256 2.02 3.10 -20.45
C PRO A 256 1.32 2.71 -21.76
N SER A 257 0.02 2.46 -21.71
CA SER A 257 -0.77 2.13 -22.91
C SER A 257 -0.78 3.26 -23.94
N LEU A 258 -0.89 4.52 -23.50
CA LEU A 258 -0.82 5.69 -24.36
C LEU A 258 0.55 5.79 -25.07
N LEU A 259 1.64 5.59 -24.34
CA LEU A 259 2.99 5.63 -24.92
C LEU A 259 3.19 4.53 -25.95
N ILE A 260 2.68 3.32 -25.71
CA ILE A 260 2.76 2.22 -26.64
C ILE A 260 1.86 2.45 -27.86
N ARG A 261 0.58 2.81 -27.67
CA ARG A 261 -0.42 2.90 -28.73
C ARG A 261 -0.26 4.13 -29.61
N VAL A 262 0.03 5.29 -29.00
CA VAL A 262 0.03 6.59 -29.68
C VAL A 262 1.43 7.01 -30.10
N LYS A 263 2.42 6.75 -29.25
CA LYS A 263 3.81 7.14 -29.51
C LYS A 263 4.63 6.02 -30.17
N GLY A 264 4.08 4.81 -30.31
CA GLY A 264 4.74 3.67 -30.94
C GLY A 264 5.94 3.13 -30.15
N MET A 265 6.05 3.47 -28.85
CA MET A 265 7.15 2.98 -28.02
C MET A 265 7.03 1.48 -27.79
N SER A 266 8.16 0.78 -27.80
CA SER A 266 8.22 -0.61 -27.36
C SER A 266 8.00 -0.74 -25.86
N LEU A 267 7.59 -1.93 -25.39
CA LEU A 267 7.45 -2.20 -23.96
C LEU A 267 8.74 -1.96 -23.18
N GLY A 268 9.90 -2.31 -23.79
CA GLY A 268 11.21 -2.09 -23.19
C GLY A 268 11.54 -0.60 -23.03
N GLU A 269 11.25 0.23 -24.02
CA GLU A 269 11.45 1.69 -23.93
C GLU A 269 10.54 2.32 -22.88
N VAL A 270 9.27 1.95 -22.85
CA VAL A 270 8.34 2.43 -21.79
C VAL A 270 8.83 1.99 -20.42
N SER A 271 9.25 0.73 -20.29
CA SER A 271 9.82 0.23 -19.02
C SER A 271 11.03 1.04 -18.56
N ALA A 272 11.96 1.39 -19.45
CA ALA A 272 13.17 2.12 -19.12
C ALA A 272 12.89 3.61 -18.81
N TYR A 273 12.24 4.31 -19.75
CA TYR A 273 12.08 5.77 -19.64
C TYR A 273 10.95 6.17 -18.65
N TYR A 274 9.79 5.51 -18.76
CA TYR A 274 8.65 5.84 -17.90
C TYR A 274 8.93 5.52 -16.43
N SER A 275 9.64 4.42 -16.13
CA SER A 275 10.02 4.08 -14.76
C SER A 275 10.93 5.13 -14.13
N LEU A 276 11.93 5.62 -14.87
CA LEU A 276 12.83 6.66 -14.39
C LEU A 276 12.07 7.97 -14.08
N VAL A 277 11.19 8.38 -14.99
CA VAL A 277 10.37 9.59 -14.77
C VAL A 277 9.50 9.42 -13.53
N LEU A 278 8.81 8.28 -13.38
CA LEU A 278 7.98 7.99 -12.19
C LEU A 278 8.80 8.03 -10.90
N GLY A 279 9.96 7.37 -10.89
CA GLY A 279 10.81 7.30 -9.70
C GLY A 279 11.36 8.67 -9.31
N ILE A 280 12.00 9.35 -10.24
CA ILE A 280 12.64 10.65 -9.97
C ILE A 280 11.62 11.70 -9.55
N THR A 281 10.55 11.88 -10.33
CA THR A 281 9.50 12.88 -10.01
C THR A 281 8.76 12.54 -8.73
N GLY A 282 8.48 11.25 -8.48
CA GLY A 282 7.83 10.80 -7.26
C GLY A 282 8.68 11.01 -6.02
N ILE A 283 9.98 10.72 -6.08
CA ILE A 283 10.92 10.96 -4.98
C ILE A 283 11.03 12.47 -4.70
N ILE A 284 11.27 13.28 -5.74
CA ILE A 284 11.35 14.74 -5.61
C ILE A 284 10.05 15.31 -5.02
N GLY A 285 8.88 14.85 -5.50
CA GLY A 285 7.58 15.27 -4.98
C GLY A 285 7.37 14.89 -3.52
N THR A 286 7.77 13.70 -3.11
CA THR A 286 7.66 13.22 -1.72
C THR A 286 8.52 14.07 -0.77
N PHE A 287 9.77 14.38 -1.14
CA PHE A 287 10.62 15.25 -0.34
C PHE A 287 10.18 16.72 -0.38
N GLY A 288 9.78 17.23 -1.55
CA GLY A 288 9.34 18.61 -1.71
C GLY A 288 8.08 18.94 -0.89
N ALA A 289 7.13 18.00 -0.83
CA ALA A 289 5.94 18.16 0.01
C ALA A 289 6.28 18.16 1.51
N GLY A 290 7.25 17.34 1.93
CA GLY A 290 7.69 17.28 3.34
C GLY A 290 8.48 18.51 3.81
N TRP A 291 9.00 19.32 2.88
CA TRP A 291 9.77 20.54 3.25
C TRP A 291 8.87 21.77 3.47
N GLN A 292 7.61 21.70 3.06
CA GLN A 292 6.65 22.81 3.21
C GLN A 292 5.82 22.75 4.50
N VAL A 293 6.01 21.70 5.32
CA VAL A 293 5.34 21.47 6.61
C VAL A 293 6.36 21.53 7.74
#